data_7439a2eeebce3ea218c7f9a58767eba8
#
_entry.id   7439a2eeebce3ea218c7f9a58767eba8
#
_cell.length_a   1.000
_cell.length_b   1.000
_cell.length_c   1.000
_cell.angle_alpha   90.00
_cell.angle_beta   90.00
_cell.angle_gamma   90.00
#
_symmetry.space_group_name_H-M   'P 1'
#
loop_
_entity.id
_entity.type
_entity.pdbx_description
1 polymer ?
#
loop_
_entity_poly.entity_id
_entity_poly.type
_entity_poly.pdbx_seq_one_letter_code
_entity_poly.pdbx_strand_id
1 'polypeptide(L)'
;MKDWKNNALWLLSLALLGYVLFFRGTADAGEKEAVKAGAKLVDVRTPQEFAAGHIEGAINIPVQELDARLAEFGPKDGVVVVYCRSGARSATAKSRLEAAGYKTVHNLGAMSNW
;
A
#
# COMPACT_ATOMS: atom_id res chain seq x y z
N MET A 1 -12.27 -45.02 -1.72
CA MET A 1 -12.61 -44.20 -2.90
C MET A 1 -13.14 -42.80 -2.56
N LYS A 2 -13.88 -42.66 -1.46
CA LYS A 2 -14.32 -41.33 -0.97
C LYS A 2 -13.16 -40.51 -0.41
N ASP A 3 -12.09 -41.16 0.06
CA ASP A 3 -10.98 -40.50 0.78
C ASP A 3 -10.03 -39.73 -0.17
N TRP A 4 -9.90 -40.12 -1.41
CA TRP A 4 -9.02 -39.43 -2.34
C TRP A 4 -9.59 -38.07 -2.80
N LYS A 5 -10.91 -37.94 -2.85
CA LYS A 5 -11.56 -36.63 -3.12
C LYS A 5 -11.35 -35.67 -1.95
N ASN A 6 -11.39 -36.18 -0.74
CA ASN A 6 -11.11 -35.39 0.46
C ASN A 6 -9.63 -35.00 0.52
N ASN A 7 -8.72 -35.90 0.11
CA ASN A 7 -7.29 -35.62 0.03
C ASN A 7 -6.96 -34.52 -0.99
N ALA A 8 -7.65 -34.50 -2.13
CA ALA A 8 -7.46 -33.43 -3.13
C ALA A 8 -7.89 -32.07 -2.58
N LEU A 9 -8.97 -32.01 -1.82
CA LEU A 9 -9.43 -30.80 -1.16
C LEU A 9 -8.45 -30.32 -0.10
N TRP A 10 -7.83 -31.25 0.64
CA TRP A 10 -6.78 -30.95 1.60
C TRP A 10 -5.55 -30.34 0.95
N LEU A 11 -5.11 -30.87 -0.19
CA LEU A 11 -3.98 -30.37 -0.97
C LEU A 11 -4.23 -28.94 -1.46
N LEU A 12 -5.45 -28.64 -1.91
CA LEU A 12 -5.83 -27.29 -2.31
C LEU A 12 -5.83 -26.31 -1.14
N SER A 13 -6.30 -26.76 0.03
CA SER A 13 -6.29 -25.97 1.26
C SER A 13 -4.87 -25.61 1.69
N LEU A 14 -3.96 -26.57 1.65
CA LEU A 14 -2.55 -26.38 1.99
C LEU A 14 -1.85 -25.45 0.98
N ALA A 15 -2.16 -25.56 -0.29
CA ALA A 15 -1.63 -24.67 -1.33
C ALA A 15 -2.08 -23.22 -1.13
N LEU A 16 -3.35 -23.01 -0.76
CA LEU A 16 -3.89 -21.68 -0.44
C LEU A 16 -3.22 -21.10 0.81
N LEU A 17 -3.03 -21.89 1.83
CA LEU A 17 -2.36 -21.45 3.05
C LEU A 17 -0.90 -21.07 2.77
N GLY A 18 -0.18 -21.86 2.00
CA GLY A 18 1.18 -21.57 1.57
C GLY A 18 1.26 -20.29 0.74
N TYR A 19 0.30 -20.07 -0.14
CA TYR A 19 0.19 -18.85 -0.94
C TYR A 19 -0.01 -17.61 -0.06
N VAL A 20 -0.91 -17.67 0.90
CA VAL A 20 -1.17 -16.56 1.83
C VAL A 20 0.06 -16.26 2.70
N LEU A 21 0.74 -17.28 3.20
CA LEU A 21 1.95 -17.11 4.01
C LEU A 21 3.10 -16.52 3.17
N PHE A 22 3.26 -16.97 1.94
CA PHE A 22 4.25 -16.43 1.00
C PHE A 22 4.00 -14.94 0.73
N PHE A 23 2.75 -14.55 0.49
CA PHE A 23 2.39 -13.14 0.26
C PHE A 23 2.65 -12.25 1.47
N ARG A 24 2.45 -12.76 2.68
CA ARG A 24 2.77 -12.02 3.90
C ARG A 24 4.27 -11.77 4.06
N GLY A 25 5.11 -12.67 3.55
CA GLY A 25 6.56 -12.51 3.56
C GLY A 25 7.11 -11.54 2.52
N THR A 26 6.25 -11.09 1.58
CA THR A 26 6.63 -10.20 0.49
C THR A 26 5.76 -8.93 0.47
N ALA A 27 5.58 -8.31 1.65
CA ALA A 27 4.73 -7.12 1.79
C ALA A 27 5.13 -5.99 0.84
N ASP A 28 6.44 -5.79 0.63
CA ASP A 28 6.98 -4.76 -0.27
C ASP A 28 6.59 -5.02 -1.74
N ALA A 29 6.47 -6.28 -2.14
CA ALA A 29 6.00 -6.65 -3.48
C ALA A 29 4.52 -6.29 -3.69
N GLY A 30 3.72 -6.28 -2.63
CA GLY A 30 2.30 -5.93 -2.66
C GLY A 30 2.08 -4.48 -3.04
N GLU A 31 2.82 -3.55 -2.46
CA GLU A 31 2.72 -2.12 -2.75
C GLU A 31 3.19 -1.82 -4.17
N LYS A 32 4.29 -2.40 -4.61
CA LYS A 32 4.78 -2.23 -5.98
C LYS A 32 3.77 -2.73 -7.00
N GLU A 33 3.19 -3.89 -6.77
CA GLU A 33 2.17 -4.46 -7.65
C GLU A 33 0.90 -3.60 -7.67
N ALA A 34 0.49 -3.06 -6.53
CA ALA A 34 -0.64 -2.14 -6.46
C ALA A 34 -0.40 -0.89 -7.30
N VAL A 35 0.79 -0.31 -7.23
CA VAL A 35 1.16 0.87 -8.03
C VAL A 35 1.20 0.54 -9.51
N LYS A 36 1.74 -0.60 -9.90
CA LYS A 36 1.73 -1.07 -11.30
C LYS A 36 0.31 -1.26 -11.81
N ALA A 37 -0.61 -1.66 -10.95
CA ALA A 37 -2.03 -1.83 -11.28
C ALA A 37 -2.81 -0.51 -11.27
N GLY A 38 -2.18 0.62 -11.01
CA GLY A 38 -2.79 1.94 -11.09
C GLY A 38 -3.08 2.63 -9.76
N ALA A 39 -2.60 2.09 -8.63
CA ALA A 39 -2.72 2.77 -7.34
C ALA A 39 -1.98 4.10 -7.35
N LYS A 40 -2.52 5.09 -6.61
CA LYS A 40 -1.82 6.37 -6.39
C LYS A 40 -0.65 6.14 -5.45
N LEU A 41 0.55 6.55 -5.86
CA LEU A 41 1.73 6.53 -5.01
C LEU A 41 2.01 7.97 -4.55
N VAL A 42 1.93 8.21 -3.25
CA VAL A 42 2.03 9.56 -2.68
C VAL A 42 3.16 9.63 -1.65
N ASP A 43 4.08 10.55 -1.91
CA ASP A 43 5.14 10.94 -0.97
C ASP A 43 4.59 12.04 -0.06
N VAL A 44 4.47 11.75 1.23
CA VAL A 44 3.91 12.69 2.19
C VAL A 44 4.98 13.47 2.96
N ARG A 45 6.21 13.45 2.45
CA ARG A 45 7.32 14.23 2.97
C ARG A 45 7.23 15.69 2.52
N THR A 46 8.20 16.50 2.92
CA THR A 46 8.28 17.89 2.49
C THR A 46 8.62 17.98 1.00
N PRO A 47 8.29 19.13 0.33
CA PRO A 47 8.70 19.36 -1.05
C PRO A 47 10.22 19.30 -1.25
N GLN A 48 11.00 19.74 -0.27
CA GLN A 48 12.45 19.70 -0.33
C GLN A 48 12.98 18.26 -0.30
N GLU A 49 12.41 17.43 0.56
CA GLU A 49 12.76 15.99 0.59
C GLU A 49 12.42 15.31 -0.73
N PHE A 50 11.23 15.59 -1.27
CA PHE A 50 10.79 15.06 -2.55
C PHE A 50 11.73 15.47 -3.70
N ALA A 51 12.13 16.73 -3.75
CA ALA A 51 13.03 17.23 -4.77
C ALA A 51 14.43 16.60 -4.69
N ALA A 52 14.88 16.25 -3.48
CA ALA A 52 16.18 15.61 -3.28
C ALA A 52 16.21 14.13 -3.72
N GLY A 53 15.06 13.53 -3.94
CA GLY A 53 14.93 12.15 -4.42
C GLY A 53 13.61 11.55 -3.94
N HIS A 54 12.92 10.86 -4.82
CA HIS A 54 11.63 10.23 -4.54
C HIS A 54 11.46 8.97 -5.40
N ILE A 55 10.49 8.16 -5.08
CA ILE A 55 10.15 6.99 -5.88
C ILE A 55 9.56 7.45 -7.21
N GLU A 56 10.03 6.88 -8.30
CA GLU A 56 9.53 7.19 -9.64
C GLU A 56 8.01 6.97 -9.70
N GLY A 57 7.31 7.95 -10.25
CA GLY A 57 5.84 7.92 -10.37
C GLY A 57 5.10 8.46 -9.16
N ALA A 58 5.80 8.78 -8.06
CA ALA A 58 5.16 9.37 -6.89
C ALA A 58 4.80 10.84 -7.12
N ILE A 59 3.67 11.25 -6.56
CA ILE A 59 3.33 12.66 -6.41
C ILE A 59 3.62 13.09 -4.97
N ASN A 60 3.88 14.37 -4.78
CA ASN A 60 4.18 14.92 -3.45
C ASN A 60 2.95 15.64 -2.89
N ILE A 61 2.43 15.14 -1.79
CA ILE A 61 1.41 15.80 -0.99
C ILE A 61 1.87 15.74 0.46
N PRO A 62 2.54 16.79 0.97
CA PRO A 62 3.00 16.80 2.36
C PRO A 62 1.86 16.54 3.32
N VAL A 63 2.14 15.81 4.42
CA VAL A 63 1.10 15.40 5.36
C VAL A 63 0.33 16.60 5.93
N GLN A 64 0.97 17.76 6.08
CA GLN A 64 0.34 18.99 6.55
C GLN A 64 -0.69 19.54 5.58
N GLU A 65 -0.58 19.23 4.29
CA GLU A 65 -1.47 19.72 3.23
C GLU A 65 -2.52 18.68 2.84
N LEU A 66 -2.52 17.52 3.47
CA LEU A 66 -3.35 16.37 3.09
C LEU A 66 -4.84 16.74 3.03
N ASP A 67 -5.36 17.36 4.09
CA ASP A 67 -6.79 17.69 4.18
C ASP A 67 -7.21 18.70 3.11
N ALA A 68 -6.35 19.66 2.79
CA ALA A 68 -6.62 20.67 1.76
C ALA A 68 -6.51 20.10 0.33
N ARG A 69 -5.79 19.01 0.16
CA ARG A 69 -5.49 18.43 -1.15
C ARG A 69 -6.06 17.02 -1.30
N LEU A 70 -7.10 16.71 -0.55
CA LEU A 70 -7.67 15.36 -0.47
C LEU A 70 -8.08 14.81 -1.84
N ALA A 71 -8.62 15.65 -2.73
CA ALA A 71 -9.04 15.24 -4.07
C ALA A 71 -7.89 14.69 -4.92
N GLU A 72 -6.65 15.07 -4.64
CA GLU A 72 -5.47 14.62 -5.39
C GLU A 72 -5.12 13.17 -5.09
N PHE A 73 -5.65 12.59 -4.01
CA PHE A 73 -5.48 11.17 -3.70
C PHE A 73 -6.37 10.26 -4.55
N GLY A 74 -7.22 10.83 -5.38
CA GLY A 74 -8.10 10.08 -6.27
C GLY A 74 -9.44 9.70 -5.62
N PRO A 75 -10.18 8.78 -6.24
CA PRO A 75 -11.48 8.36 -5.71
C PRO A 75 -11.31 7.55 -4.43
N LYS A 76 -12.31 7.64 -3.55
CA LYS A 76 -12.26 6.98 -2.22
C LYS A 76 -12.29 5.46 -2.28
N ASP A 77 -12.78 4.88 -3.36
CA ASP A 77 -12.74 3.44 -3.62
C ASP A 77 -11.47 2.98 -4.36
N GLY A 78 -10.63 3.92 -4.76
CA GLY A 78 -9.34 3.62 -5.36
C GLY A 78 -8.30 3.22 -4.31
N VAL A 79 -7.18 2.70 -4.79
CA VAL A 79 -6.06 2.27 -3.92
C VAL A 79 -5.02 3.39 -3.83
N VAL A 80 -4.60 3.69 -2.61
CA VAL A 80 -3.56 4.69 -2.32
C VAL A 80 -2.41 4.02 -1.59
N VAL A 81 -1.19 4.31 -2.01
CA VAL A 81 0.03 3.90 -1.32
C VAL A 81 0.75 5.16 -0.86
N VAL A 82 0.99 5.29 0.43
CA VAL A 82 1.70 6.44 1.01
C VAL A 82 3.04 6.01 1.59
N TYR A 83 4.02 6.90 1.53
CA TYR A 83 5.32 6.67 2.16
C TYR A 83 5.91 7.98 2.66
N CYS A 84 6.86 7.85 3.58
CA CYS A 84 7.67 8.96 4.04
C CYS A 84 9.13 8.52 4.25
N ARG A 85 9.87 9.18 5.11
CA ARG A 85 11.26 8.83 5.39
C ARG A 85 11.39 7.65 6.35
N SER A 86 10.62 7.67 7.45
CA SER A 86 10.72 6.69 8.54
C SER A 86 9.43 5.91 8.82
N GLY A 87 8.32 6.31 8.19
CA GLY A 87 7.01 5.68 8.38
C GLY A 87 6.04 6.40 9.29
N ALA A 88 6.51 7.36 10.11
CA ALA A 88 5.63 8.06 11.06
C ALA A 88 4.62 8.99 10.38
N ARG A 89 5.09 9.83 9.46
CA ARG A 89 4.22 10.74 8.70
C ARG A 89 3.25 9.97 7.80
N SER A 90 3.71 8.90 7.18
CA SER A 90 2.84 8.08 6.32
C SER A 90 1.80 7.29 7.12
N ALA A 91 2.10 6.90 8.36
CA ALA A 91 1.11 6.30 9.26
C ALA A 91 0.00 7.30 9.60
N THR A 92 0.37 8.56 9.88
CA THR A 92 -0.58 9.65 10.10
C THR A 92 -1.43 9.89 8.84
N ALA A 93 -0.80 9.93 7.67
CA ALA A 93 -1.49 10.11 6.40
C ALA A 93 -2.53 9.00 6.16
N LYS A 94 -2.14 7.75 6.38
CA LYS A 94 -3.05 6.61 6.26
C LYS A 94 -4.27 6.76 7.17
N SER A 95 -4.06 7.09 8.44
CA SER A 95 -5.16 7.27 9.40
C SER A 95 -6.12 8.37 8.96
N ARG A 96 -5.60 9.49 8.48
CA ARG A 96 -6.42 10.61 8.01
C ARG A 96 -7.20 10.26 6.75
N LEU A 97 -6.58 9.56 5.81
CA LEU A 97 -7.24 9.12 4.58
C LEU A 97 -8.37 8.14 4.89
N GLU A 98 -8.13 7.19 5.78
CA GLU A 98 -9.16 6.24 6.20
C GLU A 98 -10.31 6.95 6.89
N ALA A 99 -10.03 7.91 7.76
CA ALA A 99 -11.05 8.74 8.41
C ALA A 99 -11.87 9.57 7.40
N ALA A 100 -11.26 9.93 6.27
CA ALA A 100 -11.91 10.66 5.19
C ALA A 100 -12.73 9.76 4.25
N GLY A 101 -12.70 8.44 4.47
CA GLY A 101 -13.50 7.48 3.71
C GLY A 101 -12.75 6.68 2.66
N TYR A 102 -11.43 6.80 2.58
CA TYR A 102 -10.62 5.96 1.68
C TYR A 102 -10.60 4.52 2.19
N LYS A 103 -11.02 3.60 1.33
CA LYS A 103 -11.22 2.20 1.73
C LYS A 103 -9.94 1.37 1.74
N THR A 104 -8.98 1.71 0.87
CA THR A 104 -7.77 0.92 0.69
C THR A 104 -6.56 1.85 0.67
N VAL A 105 -5.88 1.95 1.80
CA VAL A 105 -4.66 2.74 1.95
C VAL A 105 -3.57 1.83 2.48
N HIS A 106 -2.48 1.73 1.72
CA HIS A 106 -1.29 0.99 2.13
C HIS A 106 -0.23 1.95 2.61
N ASN A 107 0.35 1.68 3.76
CA ASN A 107 1.50 2.43 4.26
C ASN A 107 2.78 1.64 3.90
N LEU A 108 3.50 2.09 2.87
CA LEU A 108 4.81 1.54 2.55
C LEU A 108 5.81 1.80 3.69
N GLY A 109 5.60 2.88 4.45
CA GLY A 109 6.48 3.29 5.53
C GLY A 109 7.65 4.10 5.03
N ALA A 110 8.87 3.62 5.22
CA ALA A 110 10.05 4.30 4.73
C ALA A 110 10.22 4.13 3.23
N MET A 111 10.69 5.17 2.55
CA MET A 111 11.02 5.13 1.12
C MET A 111 11.99 3.99 0.79
N SER A 112 12.89 3.65 1.71
CA SER A 112 13.84 2.54 1.55
C SER A 112 13.18 1.16 1.47
N ASN A 113 11.91 1.04 1.81
CA ASN A 113 11.16 -0.22 1.69
C ASN A 113 10.72 -0.52 0.24
N TRP A 114 10.85 0.45 -0.65
CA TRP A 114 10.52 0.27 -2.05
C TRP A 114 11.56 -0.62 -2.75
#